data_689c79fa6c42c6fa23ea4de340f18fb7
#
_entry.id   689c79fa6c42c6fa23ea4de340f18fb7
#
_cell.length_a   1.000
_cell.length_b   1.000
_cell.length_c   1.000
_cell.angle_alpha   90.00
_cell.angle_beta   90.00
_cell.angle_gamma   90.00
#
_symmetry.space_group_name_H-M   'P 1'
#
loop_
_entity.id
_entity.type
_entity.pdbx_description
1 polymer ?
#
loop_
_entity_poly.entity_id
_entity_poly.type
_entity_poly.pdbx_seq_one_letter_code
_entity_poly.pdbx_strand_id
1 'polypeptide(L)'
;MVEDGKVTPKVVVGVDGSPTASWALLWAAAEAERRGWPLHVVYALAMPLVMSLYAGPTRVPPPEEVTTHGHGVLSTAAAHVRGRHDGLTVEEVLALPDPGTALLRQAGPDDLLVVGSRGLGAARSVLDASVSVRLAARAECPVVVVPGAEAEAPTIPPRRIVVGVDGSDDSRRALAFALREASLAEGGSVVVVHGWGVTPPFDAGSAAGGGWAPPDDLLDQRSQEMVSQMLERVVDDGTEGVGVSVVRVGGEAAQAIVEAGATADLIVVGSRGRGSVRGLLLGSVSQGVLHGATVPVTVLPRSPRPRG
;
A
#
# COMPACT_ATOMS: atom_id res chain seq x y z
N MET A 1 -19.53 -11.36 15.54
CA MET A 1 -20.84 -10.96 16.12
C MET A 1 -21.43 -9.98 15.11
N VAL A 2 -22.57 -10.29 14.51
CA VAL A 2 -23.22 -9.44 13.48
C VAL A 2 -24.23 -8.57 14.21
N GLU A 3 -23.87 -7.33 14.47
CA GLU A 3 -24.83 -6.30 14.89
C GLU A 3 -25.23 -5.54 13.62
N ASP A 4 -26.50 -5.54 13.31
CA ASP A 4 -27.16 -4.75 12.24
C ASP A 4 -26.62 -4.89 10.80
N GLY A 5 -26.18 -6.07 10.38
CA GLY A 5 -25.77 -6.29 8.98
C GLY A 5 -24.52 -5.55 8.51
N LYS A 6 -23.88 -4.76 9.38
CA LYS A 6 -22.65 -4.04 9.09
C LYS A 6 -21.45 -4.89 9.52
N VAL A 7 -20.66 -5.35 8.57
CA VAL A 7 -19.41 -6.07 8.84
C VAL A 7 -18.45 -5.09 9.53
N THR A 8 -18.01 -5.41 10.75
CA THR A 8 -17.01 -4.60 11.44
C THR A 8 -15.69 -4.63 10.64
N PRO A 9 -15.11 -3.46 10.31
CA PRO A 9 -13.82 -3.41 9.65
C PRO A 9 -12.73 -4.08 10.49
N LYS A 10 -11.72 -4.63 9.83
CA LYS A 10 -10.60 -5.31 10.48
C LYS A 10 -9.26 -4.95 9.82
N VAL A 11 -8.18 -5.20 10.55
CA VAL A 11 -6.84 -5.21 9.99
C VAL A 11 -6.46 -6.65 9.64
N VAL A 12 -6.07 -6.88 8.38
CA VAL A 12 -5.61 -8.18 7.90
C VAL A 12 -4.11 -8.12 7.66
N VAL A 13 -3.34 -9.00 8.27
CA VAL A 13 -1.89 -9.04 8.05
C VAL A 13 -1.43 -10.40 7.55
N GLY A 14 -0.64 -10.39 6.46
CA GLY A 14 0.00 -11.59 5.93
C GLY A 14 1.33 -11.88 6.63
N VAL A 15 1.49 -13.11 7.14
CA VAL A 15 2.72 -13.58 7.76
C VAL A 15 3.25 -14.84 7.08
N ASP A 16 4.57 -14.97 6.99
CA ASP A 16 5.27 -16.12 6.42
C ASP A 16 6.46 -16.60 7.29
N GLY A 17 6.61 -16.01 8.48
CA GLY A 17 7.73 -16.26 9.37
C GLY A 17 9.02 -15.48 9.03
N SER A 18 9.01 -14.64 8.00
CA SER A 18 10.16 -13.78 7.67
C SER A 18 10.29 -12.58 8.61
N PRO A 19 11.48 -12.00 8.76
CA PRO A 19 11.67 -10.78 9.56
C PRO A 19 10.80 -9.60 9.08
N THR A 20 10.63 -9.45 7.75
CA THR A 20 9.78 -8.39 7.18
C THR A 20 8.31 -8.59 7.50
N ALA A 21 7.83 -9.83 7.53
CA ALA A 21 6.47 -10.15 7.97
C ALA A 21 6.28 -9.87 9.47
N SER A 22 7.31 -10.05 10.29
CA SER A 22 7.27 -9.69 11.71
C SER A 22 7.12 -8.18 11.92
N TRP A 23 7.80 -7.34 11.14
CA TRP A 23 7.61 -5.90 11.17
C TRP A 23 6.22 -5.49 10.71
N ALA A 24 5.71 -6.10 9.65
CA ALA A 24 4.34 -5.89 9.19
C ALA A 24 3.30 -6.28 10.26
N LEU A 25 3.54 -7.37 10.99
CA LEU A 25 2.69 -7.80 12.10
C LEU A 25 2.65 -6.78 13.24
N LEU A 26 3.81 -6.25 13.65
CA LEU A 26 3.89 -5.23 14.71
C LEU A 26 3.17 -3.94 14.29
N TRP A 27 3.38 -3.50 13.06
CA TRP A 27 2.69 -2.35 12.50
C TRP A 27 1.17 -2.55 12.48
N ALA A 28 0.72 -3.71 11.99
CA ALA A 28 -0.69 -4.06 11.90
C ALA A 28 -1.36 -4.16 13.27
N ALA A 29 -0.67 -4.70 14.28
CA ALA A 29 -1.19 -4.82 15.64
C ALA A 29 -1.39 -3.45 16.29
N ALA A 30 -0.41 -2.55 16.19
CA ALA A 30 -0.51 -1.19 16.71
C ALA A 30 -1.62 -0.39 16.01
N GLU A 31 -1.79 -0.58 14.70
CA GLU A 31 -2.84 0.07 13.94
C GLU A 31 -4.23 -0.50 14.25
N ALA A 32 -4.36 -1.82 14.45
CA ALA A 32 -5.59 -2.46 14.85
C ALA A 32 -6.04 -1.98 16.24
N GLU A 33 -5.12 -1.92 17.20
CA GLU A 33 -5.38 -1.38 18.55
C GLU A 33 -5.83 0.08 18.49
N ARG A 34 -5.12 0.93 17.73
CA ARG A 34 -5.48 2.34 17.56
C ARG A 34 -6.89 2.54 16.98
N ARG A 35 -7.30 1.69 16.03
CA ARG A 35 -8.62 1.74 15.40
C ARG A 35 -9.71 1.05 16.24
N GLY A 36 -9.36 0.28 17.25
CA GLY A 36 -10.28 -0.62 17.97
C GLY A 36 -10.83 -1.72 17.07
N TRP A 37 -10.07 -2.15 16.07
CA TRP A 37 -10.44 -3.18 15.10
C TRP A 37 -9.81 -4.52 15.44
N PRO A 38 -10.47 -5.66 15.13
CA PRO A 38 -9.83 -6.97 15.25
C PRO A 38 -8.66 -7.11 14.25
N LEU A 39 -7.65 -7.87 14.65
CA LEU A 39 -6.50 -8.24 13.84
C LEU A 39 -6.63 -9.68 13.34
N HIS A 40 -6.69 -9.86 12.02
CA HIS A 40 -6.63 -11.19 11.40
C HIS A 40 -5.21 -11.47 10.93
N VAL A 41 -4.54 -12.41 11.56
CA VAL A 41 -3.19 -12.88 11.19
C VAL A 41 -3.35 -14.03 10.21
N VAL A 42 -2.90 -13.86 8.99
CA VAL A 42 -3.13 -14.81 7.89
C VAL A 42 -1.82 -15.45 7.46
N TYR A 43 -1.74 -16.76 7.54
CA TYR A 43 -0.71 -17.55 6.89
C TYR A 43 -1.32 -18.27 5.69
N ALA A 44 -0.75 -18.09 4.51
CA ALA A 44 -1.27 -18.69 3.29
C ALA A 44 -0.39 -19.86 2.82
N LEU A 45 -0.99 -21.03 2.76
CA LEU A 45 -0.36 -22.23 2.23
C LEU A 45 -0.43 -22.22 0.70
N ALA A 46 0.71 -22.37 0.05
CA ALA A 46 0.75 -22.58 -1.40
C ALA A 46 0.28 -24.00 -1.73
N MET A 47 -0.72 -24.11 -2.60
CA MET A 47 -1.10 -25.41 -3.20
C MET A 47 -0.30 -25.60 -4.49
N PRO A 48 0.66 -26.53 -4.55
CA PRO A 48 1.42 -26.79 -5.76
C PRO A 48 0.49 -27.18 -6.92
N LEU A 49 0.75 -26.59 -8.09
CA LEU A 49 0.11 -26.98 -9.33
C LEU A 49 0.91 -28.12 -9.94
N VAL A 50 0.33 -29.31 -9.95
CA VAL A 50 0.95 -30.51 -10.55
C VAL A 50 0.32 -30.74 -11.94
N MET A 51 1.16 -30.88 -12.94
CA MET A 51 0.71 -31.27 -14.30
C MET A 51 0.51 -32.78 -14.35
N SER A 52 -0.73 -33.22 -14.42
CA SER A 52 -1.08 -34.62 -14.65
C SER A 52 -1.31 -34.87 -16.13
N LEU A 53 -0.71 -35.91 -16.67
CA LEU A 53 -0.92 -36.34 -18.04
C LEU A 53 -2.38 -36.75 -18.35
N TYR A 54 -3.13 -37.12 -17.32
CA TYR A 54 -4.51 -37.62 -17.45
C TYR A 54 -5.59 -36.63 -16.97
N ALA A 55 -5.25 -35.73 -16.04
CA ALA A 55 -6.21 -34.80 -15.42
C ALA A 55 -5.91 -33.32 -15.70
N GLY A 56 -4.87 -33.01 -16.47
CA GLY A 56 -4.41 -31.65 -16.69
C GLY A 56 -3.83 -31.01 -15.42
N PRO A 57 -3.74 -29.65 -15.34
CA PRO A 57 -3.20 -28.96 -14.19
C PRO A 57 -4.15 -29.15 -12.98
N THR A 58 -3.63 -29.81 -11.95
CA THR A 58 -4.37 -30.11 -10.70
C THR A 58 -3.63 -29.51 -9.51
N ARG A 59 -4.37 -28.84 -8.62
CA ARG A 59 -3.83 -28.38 -7.33
C ARG A 59 -3.87 -29.50 -6.32
N VAL A 60 -2.75 -29.78 -5.70
CA VAL A 60 -2.61 -30.84 -4.69
C VAL A 60 -2.67 -30.20 -3.30
N PRO A 61 -3.45 -30.73 -2.35
CA PRO A 61 -3.42 -30.28 -0.95
C PRO A 61 -1.99 -30.33 -0.39
N PRO A 62 -1.62 -29.37 0.44
CA PRO A 62 -0.30 -29.38 1.08
C PRO A 62 -0.18 -30.57 2.02
N PRO A 63 1.02 -31.14 2.20
CA PRO A 63 1.28 -32.18 3.19
C PRO A 63 0.94 -31.69 4.62
N GLU A 64 0.61 -32.63 5.51
CA GLU A 64 0.27 -32.33 6.90
C GLU A 64 1.39 -31.56 7.63
N GLU A 65 2.65 -31.88 7.34
CA GLU A 65 3.82 -31.18 7.89
C GLU A 65 3.83 -29.68 7.54
N VAL A 66 3.45 -29.33 6.31
CA VAL A 66 3.38 -27.94 5.86
C VAL A 66 2.23 -27.20 6.55
N THR A 67 1.11 -27.90 6.75
CA THR A 67 -0.05 -27.35 7.48
C THR A 67 0.30 -27.12 8.96
N THR A 68 0.96 -28.09 9.59
CA THR A 68 1.44 -27.98 10.98
C THR A 68 2.44 -26.84 11.14
N HIS A 69 3.38 -26.69 10.19
CA HIS A 69 4.30 -25.54 10.17
C HIS A 69 3.54 -24.21 10.11
N GLY A 70 2.54 -24.10 9.22
CA GLY A 70 1.72 -22.89 9.08
C GLY A 70 0.99 -22.52 10.39
N HIS A 71 0.43 -23.51 11.08
CA HIS A 71 -0.16 -23.30 12.42
C HIS A 71 0.87 -22.85 13.45
N GLY A 72 2.09 -23.37 13.42
CA GLY A 72 3.18 -22.95 14.29
C GLY A 72 3.56 -21.48 14.08
N VAL A 73 3.66 -21.04 12.82
CA VAL A 73 3.92 -19.62 12.48
C VAL A 73 2.79 -18.73 12.97
N LEU A 74 1.52 -19.09 12.73
CA LEU A 74 0.36 -18.33 13.19
C LEU A 74 0.32 -18.21 14.72
N SER A 75 0.47 -19.32 15.44
CA SER A 75 0.45 -19.34 16.90
C SER A 75 1.56 -18.48 17.50
N THR A 76 2.78 -18.55 16.93
CA THR A 76 3.92 -17.71 17.35
C THR A 76 3.62 -16.24 17.12
N ALA A 77 3.12 -15.88 15.93
CA ALA A 77 2.77 -14.51 15.57
C ALA A 77 1.66 -13.95 16.49
N ALA A 78 0.60 -14.72 16.69
CA ALA A 78 -0.51 -14.32 17.56
C ALA A 78 -0.11 -14.18 19.03
N ALA A 79 0.71 -15.10 19.55
CA ALA A 79 1.24 -15.02 20.92
C ALA A 79 2.10 -13.76 21.11
N HIS A 80 2.91 -13.41 20.10
CA HIS A 80 3.76 -12.21 20.12
C HIS A 80 2.93 -10.91 20.18
N VAL A 81 1.82 -10.85 19.46
CA VAL A 81 0.90 -9.69 19.51
C VAL A 81 0.15 -9.64 20.83
N ARG A 82 -0.47 -10.75 21.26
CA ARG A 82 -1.25 -10.82 22.52
C ARG A 82 -0.41 -10.45 23.74
N GLY A 83 0.91 -10.73 23.71
CA GLY A 83 1.82 -10.36 24.79
C GLY A 83 2.21 -8.87 24.86
N ARG A 84 1.80 -8.07 23.86
CA ARG A 84 2.13 -6.64 23.75
C ARG A 84 0.91 -5.73 23.69
N HIS A 85 -0.23 -6.25 23.27
CA HIS A 85 -1.47 -5.53 23.05
C HIS A 85 -2.61 -6.19 23.82
N ASP A 86 -2.70 -5.84 25.12
CA ASP A 86 -3.73 -6.37 26.00
C ASP A 86 -5.13 -5.93 25.54
N GLY A 87 -6.00 -6.89 25.28
CA GLY A 87 -7.37 -6.62 24.82
C GLY A 87 -7.56 -6.55 23.30
N LEU A 88 -6.48 -6.64 22.50
CA LEU A 88 -6.62 -6.74 21.05
C LEU A 88 -7.18 -8.12 20.66
N THR A 89 -8.31 -8.11 19.94
CA THR A 89 -8.87 -9.36 19.38
C THR A 89 -8.01 -9.82 18.21
N VAL A 90 -7.36 -10.99 18.37
CA VAL A 90 -6.47 -11.59 17.36
C VAL A 90 -7.04 -12.91 16.88
N GLU A 91 -7.31 -12.99 15.57
CA GLU A 91 -7.80 -14.20 14.89
C GLU A 91 -6.69 -14.80 14.01
N GLU A 92 -6.47 -16.11 14.14
CA GLU A 92 -5.49 -16.87 13.37
C GLU A 92 -6.17 -17.53 12.18
N VAL A 93 -5.70 -17.23 10.96
CA VAL A 93 -6.31 -17.70 9.72
C VAL A 93 -5.30 -18.46 8.87
N LEU A 94 -5.49 -19.77 8.72
CA LEU A 94 -4.76 -20.58 7.75
C LEU A 94 -5.54 -20.61 6.43
N ALA A 95 -4.97 -20.09 5.35
CA ALA A 95 -5.70 -19.87 4.12
C ALA A 95 -5.06 -20.54 2.90
N LEU A 96 -5.87 -20.80 1.87
CA LEU A 96 -5.50 -21.39 0.58
C LEU A 96 -6.03 -20.49 -0.57
N PRO A 97 -5.52 -20.59 -1.82
CA PRO A 97 -4.50 -21.54 -2.33
C PRO A 97 -3.09 -20.95 -2.47
N ASP A 98 -2.92 -19.65 -2.46
CA ASP A 98 -1.65 -18.92 -2.59
C ASP A 98 -1.74 -17.58 -1.85
N PRO A 99 -0.62 -17.02 -1.37
CA PRO A 99 -0.62 -15.85 -0.49
C PRO A 99 -1.43 -14.65 -1.04
N GLY A 100 -1.23 -14.28 -2.29
CA GLY A 100 -1.93 -13.13 -2.83
C GLY A 100 -3.44 -13.34 -2.98
N THR A 101 -3.89 -14.51 -3.43
CA THR A 101 -5.32 -14.81 -3.55
C THR A 101 -5.96 -14.99 -2.18
N ALA A 102 -5.27 -15.63 -1.26
CA ALA A 102 -5.75 -15.83 0.11
C ALA A 102 -5.98 -14.49 0.82
N LEU A 103 -5.00 -13.59 0.80
CA LEU A 103 -5.10 -12.27 1.43
C LEU A 103 -6.18 -11.40 0.80
N LEU A 104 -6.31 -11.39 -0.55
CA LEU A 104 -7.39 -10.66 -1.22
C LEU A 104 -8.81 -11.16 -0.86
N ARG A 105 -8.96 -12.45 -0.51
CA ARG A 105 -10.23 -13.00 -0.06
C ARG A 105 -10.55 -12.70 1.39
N GLN A 106 -9.52 -12.44 2.20
CA GLN A 106 -9.68 -12.13 3.62
C GLN A 106 -10.00 -10.66 3.88
N ALA A 107 -9.64 -9.75 2.95
CA ALA A 107 -9.83 -8.32 3.10
C ALA A 107 -11.00 -7.83 2.24
N GLY A 108 -11.98 -7.19 2.86
CA GLY A 108 -13.07 -6.47 2.22
C GLY A 108 -12.73 -4.99 1.97
N PRO A 109 -13.63 -4.23 1.31
CA PRO A 109 -13.38 -2.82 0.92
C PRO A 109 -13.11 -1.88 2.09
N ASP A 110 -13.69 -2.15 3.26
CA ASP A 110 -13.58 -1.30 4.46
C ASP A 110 -12.42 -1.72 5.39
N ASP A 111 -11.72 -2.80 5.06
CA ASP A 111 -10.59 -3.33 5.83
C ASP A 111 -9.29 -2.60 5.51
N LEU A 112 -8.25 -2.90 6.29
CA LEU A 112 -6.86 -2.51 6.03
C LEU A 112 -6.01 -3.78 5.84
N LEU A 113 -5.34 -3.90 4.69
CA LEU A 113 -4.48 -5.04 4.40
C LEU A 113 -3.01 -4.67 4.57
N VAL A 114 -2.27 -5.43 5.38
CA VAL A 114 -0.87 -5.16 5.73
C VAL A 114 0.01 -6.33 5.32
N VAL A 115 1.12 -6.04 4.68
CA VAL A 115 2.12 -7.06 4.29
C VAL A 115 3.53 -6.50 4.38
N GLY A 116 4.51 -7.38 4.54
CA GLY A 116 5.92 -7.03 4.39
C GLY A 116 6.28 -6.81 2.90
N SER A 117 7.28 -5.99 2.64
CA SER A 117 7.79 -5.72 1.29
C SER A 117 8.44 -6.95 0.64
N ARG A 118 8.91 -7.91 1.47
CA ARG A 118 9.59 -9.16 1.03
C ARG A 118 9.11 -10.31 1.91
N GLY A 119 9.15 -11.55 1.37
CA GLY A 119 8.90 -12.79 2.10
C GLY A 119 10.03 -13.80 1.92
N LEU A 120 9.91 -14.98 2.53
CA LEU A 120 10.92 -16.05 2.49
C LEU A 120 11.30 -16.53 1.07
N GLY A 121 10.41 -16.31 0.07
CA GLY A 121 10.61 -16.77 -1.31
C GLY A 121 11.11 -15.70 -2.30
N ALA A 122 11.39 -14.48 -1.87
CA ALA A 122 11.74 -13.39 -2.77
C ALA A 122 13.24 -13.41 -3.11
N ALA A 123 13.61 -13.98 -4.27
CA ALA A 123 14.89 -13.71 -4.90
C ALA A 123 14.98 -12.22 -5.31
N ARG A 124 16.14 -11.62 -5.13
CA ARG A 124 16.41 -10.16 -5.25
C ARG A 124 16.01 -9.48 -6.59
N SER A 125 15.48 -10.19 -7.58
CA SER A 125 15.37 -9.68 -8.95
C SER A 125 13.99 -9.67 -9.61
N VAL A 126 12.89 -10.08 -8.93
CA VAL A 126 11.57 -10.17 -9.60
C VAL A 126 10.50 -9.47 -8.76
N LEU A 127 10.42 -8.12 -8.89
CA LEU A 127 9.39 -7.29 -8.25
C LEU A 127 7.99 -7.53 -8.81
N ASP A 128 7.87 -7.82 -10.12
CA ASP A 128 6.58 -8.01 -10.79
C ASP A 128 5.77 -9.21 -10.29
N ALA A 129 6.43 -10.17 -9.62
CA ALA A 129 5.80 -11.36 -9.04
C ALA A 129 5.59 -11.25 -7.51
N SER A 130 5.95 -10.13 -6.87
CA SER A 130 5.84 -10.01 -5.42
C SER A 130 4.38 -9.99 -4.96
N VAL A 131 4.09 -10.64 -3.82
CA VAL A 131 2.76 -10.65 -3.21
C VAL A 131 2.30 -9.22 -2.93
N SER A 132 3.17 -8.36 -2.39
CA SER A 132 2.86 -6.96 -2.04
C SER A 132 2.43 -6.13 -3.25
N VAL A 133 3.13 -6.22 -4.39
CA VAL A 133 2.74 -5.52 -5.63
C VAL A 133 1.40 -6.02 -6.17
N ARG A 134 1.18 -7.35 -6.13
CA ARG A 134 -0.10 -7.94 -6.57
C ARG A 134 -1.27 -7.51 -5.70
N LEU A 135 -1.08 -7.40 -4.39
CA LEU A 135 -2.09 -6.91 -3.46
C LEU A 135 -2.37 -5.43 -3.67
N ALA A 136 -1.34 -4.58 -3.72
CA ALA A 136 -1.46 -3.15 -4.00
C ALA A 136 -2.20 -2.84 -5.31
N ALA A 137 -2.10 -3.75 -6.29
CA ALA A 137 -2.73 -3.60 -7.59
C ALA A 137 -4.19 -4.09 -7.66
N ARG A 138 -4.60 -5.02 -6.78
CA ARG A 138 -5.87 -5.76 -6.89
C ARG A 138 -6.78 -5.68 -5.68
N ALA A 139 -6.28 -5.25 -4.53
CA ALA A 139 -7.11 -5.11 -3.33
C ALA A 139 -8.21 -4.05 -3.56
N GLU A 140 -9.34 -4.24 -2.90
CA GLU A 140 -10.45 -3.27 -2.87
C GLU A 140 -10.35 -2.33 -1.66
N CYS A 141 -9.44 -2.62 -0.72
CA CYS A 141 -9.11 -1.83 0.46
C CYS A 141 -7.71 -1.21 0.37
N PRO A 142 -7.35 -0.25 1.23
CA PRO A 142 -5.98 0.23 1.37
C PRO A 142 -5.00 -0.90 1.71
N VAL A 143 -3.84 -0.90 1.03
CA VAL A 143 -2.77 -1.88 1.25
C VAL A 143 -1.55 -1.17 1.80
N VAL A 144 -1.11 -1.58 2.98
CA VAL A 144 0.12 -1.09 3.60
C VAL A 144 1.23 -2.10 3.36
N VAL A 145 2.30 -1.64 2.73
CA VAL A 145 3.51 -2.41 2.52
C VAL A 145 4.59 -1.89 3.46
N VAL A 146 4.98 -2.73 4.42
CA VAL A 146 5.97 -2.40 5.44
C VAL A 146 7.35 -2.84 4.95
N PRO A 147 8.34 -1.94 4.86
CA PRO A 147 9.70 -2.30 4.44
C PRO A 147 10.40 -3.18 5.47
N GLY A 148 11.56 -3.74 5.08
CA GLY A 148 12.30 -4.67 5.92
C GLY A 148 12.95 -4.03 7.15
N ALA A 149 13.61 -4.88 7.94
CA ALA A 149 14.06 -4.71 9.32
C ALA A 149 15.08 -3.59 9.64
N GLU A 150 15.39 -2.70 8.73
CA GLU A 150 16.22 -1.51 8.99
C GLU A 150 15.38 -0.28 9.39
N ALA A 151 14.05 -0.41 9.34
CA ALA A 151 13.15 0.65 9.77
C ALA A 151 13.06 0.69 11.30
N GLU A 152 13.02 1.88 11.87
CA GLU A 152 12.68 2.09 13.28
C GLU A 152 11.26 1.57 13.58
N ALA A 153 10.95 1.36 14.86
CA ALA A 153 9.61 0.97 15.28
C ALA A 153 8.58 1.96 14.70
N PRO A 154 7.46 1.46 14.14
CA PRO A 154 6.50 2.33 13.47
C PRO A 154 5.89 3.35 14.43
N THR A 155 5.87 4.62 14.02
CA THR A 155 5.13 5.68 14.72
C THR A 155 3.64 5.55 14.39
N ILE A 156 2.81 5.30 15.41
CA ILE A 156 1.36 5.17 15.24
C ILE A 156 0.66 6.01 16.31
N PRO A 157 -0.23 6.93 15.94
CA PRO A 157 -0.56 7.35 14.57
C PRO A 157 0.63 8.05 13.88
N PRO A 158 0.73 7.94 12.54
CA PRO A 158 1.80 8.61 11.81
C PRO A 158 1.62 10.13 11.91
N ARG A 159 2.69 10.84 12.29
CA ARG A 159 2.69 12.31 12.46
C ARG A 159 3.05 13.04 11.19
N ARG A 160 4.02 12.51 10.46
CA ARG A 160 4.48 13.09 9.19
C ARG A 160 4.16 12.14 8.05
N ILE A 161 3.24 12.54 7.19
CA ILE A 161 2.81 11.73 6.04
C ILE A 161 3.22 12.42 4.75
N VAL A 162 3.81 11.66 3.83
CA VAL A 162 4.09 12.12 2.46
C VAL A 162 3.04 11.54 1.52
N VAL A 163 2.43 12.36 0.67
CA VAL A 163 1.46 11.90 -0.31
C VAL A 163 1.82 12.32 -1.73
N GLY A 164 1.86 11.37 -2.65
CA GLY A 164 2.04 11.62 -4.07
C GLY A 164 0.72 11.97 -4.76
N VAL A 165 0.69 13.11 -5.49
CA VAL A 165 -0.50 13.56 -6.20
C VAL A 165 -0.20 13.86 -7.67
N ASP A 166 -1.18 13.61 -8.56
CA ASP A 166 -1.11 13.89 -9.99
C ASP A 166 -2.42 14.47 -10.55
N GLY A 167 -3.36 14.81 -9.66
CA GLY A 167 -4.68 15.34 -10.01
C GLY A 167 -5.68 14.26 -10.49
N SER A 168 -5.38 12.98 -10.41
CA SER A 168 -6.32 11.88 -10.64
C SER A 168 -7.27 11.70 -9.45
N ASP A 169 -8.39 10.98 -9.67
CA ASP A 169 -9.31 10.63 -8.59
C ASP A 169 -8.66 9.71 -7.54
N ASP A 170 -7.75 8.84 -7.96
CA ASP A 170 -7.02 7.95 -7.08
C ASP A 170 -6.07 8.75 -6.19
N SER A 171 -5.33 9.74 -6.73
CA SER A 171 -4.45 10.60 -5.94
C SER A 171 -5.23 11.56 -5.03
N ARG A 172 -6.43 11.97 -5.40
CA ARG A 172 -7.33 12.77 -4.52
C ARG A 172 -7.75 11.97 -3.30
N ARG A 173 -8.10 10.69 -3.48
CA ARG A 173 -8.42 9.80 -2.35
C ARG A 173 -7.20 9.52 -1.47
N ALA A 174 -6.01 9.40 -2.10
CA ALA A 174 -4.76 9.29 -1.37
C ALA A 174 -4.50 10.51 -0.48
N LEU A 175 -4.73 11.72 -1.00
CA LEU A 175 -4.63 12.97 -0.24
C LEU A 175 -5.64 13.03 0.91
N ALA A 176 -6.92 12.67 0.65
CA ALA A 176 -7.96 12.62 1.68
C ALA A 176 -7.63 11.61 2.79
N PHE A 177 -7.08 10.45 2.43
CA PHE A 177 -6.63 9.45 3.39
C PHE A 177 -5.47 10.00 4.24
N ALA A 178 -4.44 10.59 3.60
CA ALA A 178 -3.28 11.14 4.30
C ALA A 178 -3.67 12.25 5.30
N LEU A 179 -4.56 13.15 4.92
CA LEU A 179 -5.06 14.21 5.81
C LEU A 179 -5.81 13.63 7.02
N ARG A 180 -6.71 12.67 6.80
CA ARG A 180 -7.43 11.99 7.90
C ARG A 180 -6.49 11.23 8.83
N GLU A 181 -5.50 10.50 8.31
CA GLU A 181 -4.55 9.81 9.17
C GLU A 181 -3.70 10.80 9.98
N ALA A 182 -3.24 11.89 9.36
CA ALA A 182 -2.47 12.92 10.04
C ALA A 182 -3.29 13.67 11.10
N SER A 183 -4.60 13.89 10.88
CA SER A 183 -5.47 14.57 11.86
C SER A 183 -5.67 13.79 13.17
N LEU A 184 -5.36 12.50 13.17
CA LEU A 184 -5.43 11.64 14.37
C LEU A 184 -4.18 11.78 15.27
N ALA A 185 -3.12 12.40 14.80
CA ALA A 185 -1.90 12.66 15.55
C ALA A 185 -1.82 14.12 15.97
N GLU A 186 -1.45 14.38 17.23
CA GLU A 186 -1.16 15.72 17.68
C GLU A 186 0.02 16.33 16.91
N GLY A 187 -0.19 17.48 16.27
CA GLY A 187 0.80 18.12 15.40
C GLY A 187 1.03 17.38 14.07
N GLY A 188 0.04 16.61 13.64
CA GLY A 188 0.12 15.88 12.37
C GLY A 188 0.32 16.78 11.16
N SER A 189 1.09 16.31 10.19
CA SER A 189 1.47 17.07 9.00
C SER A 189 1.49 16.20 7.74
N VAL A 190 1.14 16.82 6.61
CA VAL A 190 1.16 16.19 5.30
C VAL A 190 2.05 16.96 4.35
N VAL A 191 3.00 16.27 3.71
CA VAL A 191 3.81 16.77 2.61
C VAL A 191 3.20 16.29 1.31
N VAL A 192 2.60 17.18 0.55
CA VAL A 192 2.03 16.88 -0.77
C VAL A 192 3.13 16.98 -1.83
N VAL A 193 3.42 15.89 -2.52
CA VAL A 193 4.46 15.84 -3.55
C VAL A 193 3.81 15.70 -4.93
N HIS A 194 4.12 16.63 -5.82
CA HIS A 194 3.77 16.55 -7.24
C HIS A 194 5.03 16.65 -8.11
N GLY A 195 5.25 15.61 -8.90
CA GLY A 195 6.29 15.61 -9.93
C GLY A 195 5.67 15.85 -11.31
N TRP A 196 6.24 16.80 -12.08
CA TRP A 196 5.89 16.95 -13.48
C TRP A 196 7.10 16.63 -14.36
N GLY A 197 6.85 15.95 -15.45
CA GLY A 197 7.85 15.67 -16.46
C GLY A 197 7.20 15.68 -17.84
N VAL A 198 7.90 16.23 -18.83
CA VAL A 198 7.57 16.02 -20.23
C VAL A 198 8.18 14.68 -20.61
N THR A 199 7.36 13.63 -20.68
CA THR A 199 7.82 12.38 -21.30
C THR A 199 7.92 12.65 -22.81
N PRO A 200 9.12 12.64 -23.41
CA PRO A 200 9.24 12.79 -24.85
C PRO A 200 8.38 11.70 -25.52
N PRO A 201 7.64 12.03 -26.59
CA PRO A 201 6.95 10.99 -27.35
C PRO A 201 7.97 9.96 -27.82
N PHE A 202 7.56 8.69 -27.87
CA PHE A 202 8.41 7.50 -28.16
C PHE A 202 9.22 7.60 -29.48
N ASP A 203 8.96 8.59 -30.33
CA ASP A 203 9.62 8.87 -31.61
C ASP A 203 10.71 9.96 -31.53
N ALA A 204 11.35 10.13 -30.37
CA ALA A 204 12.47 11.09 -30.26
C ALA A 204 13.64 10.81 -31.23
N GLY A 205 13.64 9.70 -31.95
CA GLY A 205 14.59 9.38 -33.03
C GLY A 205 14.37 10.17 -34.34
N SER A 206 13.20 10.80 -34.54
CA SER A 206 12.89 11.63 -35.71
C SER A 206 12.92 13.14 -35.44
N ALA A 207 13.12 13.55 -34.19
CA ALA A 207 13.15 14.95 -33.80
C ALA A 207 14.54 15.56 -33.91
N ALA A 208 15.11 15.54 -35.10
CA ALA A 208 16.12 16.53 -35.52
C ALA A 208 15.53 17.95 -35.71
N GLY A 209 14.30 18.19 -35.24
CA GLY A 209 13.65 19.47 -35.16
C GLY A 209 13.22 19.72 -33.72
N GLY A 210 13.80 20.74 -33.08
CA GLY A 210 13.62 21.13 -31.70
C GLY A 210 12.18 20.91 -31.15
N GLY A 211 11.97 19.85 -30.41
CA GLY A 211 10.69 19.53 -29.78
C GLY A 211 10.34 20.68 -28.82
N TRP A 212 9.26 21.39 -29.09
CA TRP A 212 8.76 22.41 -28.21
C TRP A 212 8.37 21.77 -26.87
N ALA A 213 9.10 22.08 -25.80
CA ALA A 213 8.72 21.76 -24.43
C ALA A 213 8.10 23.03 -23.81
N PRO A 214 6.99 22.90 -23.06
CA PRO A 214 6.47 24.04 -22.31
C PRO A 214 7.54 24.58 -21.36
N PRO A 215 7.61 25.91 -21.18
CA PRO A 215 8.50 26.50 -20.17
C PRO A 215 8.25 25.93 -18.78
N ASP A 216 9.31 25.72 -17.99
CA ASP A 216 9.24 25.13 -16.64
C ASP A 216 8.36 25.96 -15.69
N ASP A 217 8.37 27.28 -15.80
CA ASP A 217 7.51 28.20 -15.05
C ASP A 217 6.02 27.99 -15.34
N LEU A 218 5.64 27.71 -16.58
CA LEU A 218 4.26 27.35 -16.93
C LEU A 218 3.85 25.99 -16.33
N LEU A 219 4.76 25.02 -16.32
CA LEU A 219 4.50 23.71 -15.73
C LEU A 219 4.38 23.81 -14.20
N ASP A 220 5.24 24.62 -13.56
CA ASP A 220 5.17 24.87 -12.12
C ASP A 220 3.87 25.59 -11.73
N GLN A 221 3.45 26.61 -12.49
CA GLN A 221 2.18 27.29 -12.25
C GLN A 221 0.99 26.34 -12.35
N ARG A 222 0.93 25.50 -13.38
CA ARG A 222 -0.14 24.48 -13.52
C ARG A 222 -0.12 23.46 -12.41
N SER A 223 1.07 23.06 -11.97
CA SER A 223 1.25 22.18 -10.81
C SER A 223 0.67 22.84 -9.55
N GLN A 224 0.97 24.11 -9.32
CA GLN A 224 0.44 24.87 -8.18
C GLN A 224 -1.09 24.93 -8.21
N GLU A 225 -1.67 25.32 -9.35
CA GLU A 225 -3.11 25.40 -9.53
C GLU A 225 -3.80 24.05 -9.24
N MET A 226 -3.24 22.96 -9.79
CA MET A 226 -3.79 21.62 -9.62
C MET A 226 -3.76 21.19 -8.15
N VAL A 227 -2.62 21.37 -7.44
CA VAL A 227 -2.49 21.00 -6.03
C VAL A 227 -3.42 21.84 -5.15
N SER A 228 -3.51 23.14 -5.38
CA SER A 228 -4.42 24.04 -4.66
C SER A 228 -5.87 23.59 -4.81
N GLN A 229 -6.33 23.31 -6.04
CA GLN A 229 -7.68 22.82 -6.29
C GLN A 229 -7.96 21.47 -5.65
N MET A 230 -6.94 20.59 -5.54
CA MET A 230 -7.09 19.32 -4.84
C MET A 230 -7.27 19.51 -3.34
N LEU A 231 -6.47 20.39 -2.72
CA LEU A 231 -6.56 20.70 -1.31
C LEU A 231 -7.91 21.33 -0.96
N GLU A 232 -8.37 22.33 -1.73
CA GLU A 232 -9.69 22.96 -1.55
C GLU A 232 -10.87 21.96 -1.57
N ARG A 233 -10.72 20.86 -2.31
CA ARG A 233 -11.78 19.83 -2.42
C ARG A 233 -11.72 18.75 -1.35
N VAL A 234 -10.62 18.63 -0.64
CA VAL A 234 -10.36 17.48 0.24
C VAL A 234 -10.24 17.90 1.70
N VAL A 235 -9.79 19.14 1.97
CA VAL A 235 -9.73 19.68 3.34
C VAL A 235 -11.15 19.92 3.82
N ASP A 236 -11.47 19.44 5.00
CA ASP A 236 -12.74 19.57 5.69
C ASP A 236 -12.53 19.93 7.18
N ASP A 237 -13.61 20.20 7.91
CA ASP A 237 -13.57 20.61 9.32
C ASP A 237 -12.77 19.64 10.21
N GLY A 238 -12.69 18.35 9.82
CA GLY A 238 -11.93 17.33 10.56
C GLY A 238 -10.42 17.34 10.27
N THR A 239 -10.00 18.04 9.22
CA THR A 239 -8.61 18.03 8.73
C THR A 239 -7.97 19.43 8.67
N GLU A 240 -8.69 20.50 9.00
CA GLU A 240 -8.20 21.90 8.98
C GLU A 240 -6.97 22.14 9.88
N GLY A 241 -6.81 21.38 10.97
CA GLY A 241 -5.69 21.51 11.90
C GLY A 241 -4.40 20.83 11.42
N VAL A 242 -4.42 20.11 10.30
CA VAL A 242 -3.27 19.40 9.76
C VAL A 242 -2.31 20.37 9.06
N GLY A 243 -1.04 20.35 9.44
CA GLY A 243 0.00 21.12 8.76
C GLY A 243 0.23 20.60 7.35
N VAL A 244 0.01 21.43 6.32
CA VAL A 244 0.22 21.02 4.92
C VAL A 244 1.40 21.79 4.32
N SER A 245 2.32 21.05 3.71
CA SER A 245 3.38 21.61 2.87
C SER A 245 3.37 20.97 1.49
N VAL A 246 3.83 21.69 0.48
CA VAL A 246 3.79 21.24 -0.92
C VAL A 246 5.20 21.25 -1.50
N VAL A 247 5.61 20.11 -2.06
CA VAL A 247 6.84 19.93 -2.81
C VAL A 247 6.50 19.68 -4.27
N ARG A 248 6.95 20.57 -5.14
CA ARG A 248 6.75 20.47 -6.59
C ARG A 248 8.11 20.34 -7.25
N VAL A 249 8.27 19.33 -8.11
CA VAL A 249 9.54 19.05 -8.78
C VAL A 249 9.36 18.78 -10.27
N GLY A 250 10.28 19.31 -11.08
CA GLY A 250 10.45 18.86 -12.45
C GLY A 250 11.27 17.58 -12.46
N GLY A 251 10.67 16.43 -12.88
CA GLY A 251 11.38 15.16 -12.92
C GLY A 251 10.56 13.96 -12.47
N GLU A 252 11.27 12.93 -11.98
CA GLU A 252 10.65 11.66 -11.61
C GLU A 252 9.89 11.75 -10.27
N ALA A 253 8.56 11.72 -10.34
CA ALA A 253 7.68 11.79 -9.17
C ALA A 253 7.98 10.70 -8.12
N ALA A 254 8.30 9.47 -8.54
CA ALA A 254 8.60 8.37 -7.62
C ALA A 254 9.82 8.67 -6.75
N GLN A 255 10.89 9.18 -7.36
CA GLN A 255 12.11 9.56 -6.65
C GLN A 255 11.84 10.70 -5.65
N ALA A 256 11.15 11.75 -6.08
CA ALA A 256 10.80 12.89 -5.22
C ALA A 256 9.94 12.46 -4.01
N ILE A 257 8.99 11.54 -4.20
CA ILE A 257 8.16 10.99 -3.11
C ILE A 257 9.03 10.18 -2.13
N VAL A 258 9.94 9.33 -2.64
CA VAL A 258 10.85 8.53 -1.80
C VAL A 258 11.79 9.43 -0.99
N GLU A 259 12.39 10.45 -1.63
CA GLU A 259 13.28 11.41 -0.96
C GLU A 259 12.53 12.20 0.13
N ALA A 260 11.34 12.73 -0.16
CA ALA A 260 10.51 13.39 0.84
C ALA A 260 10.06 12.44 1.96
N GLY A 261 9.88 11.17 1.61
CA GLY A 261 9.46 10.09 2.50
C GLY A 261 10.54 9.59 3.44
N ALA A 262 11.83 9.87 3.19
CA ALA A 262 12.94 9.36 4.02
C ALA A 262 12.85 9.79 5.50
N THR A 263 12.15 10.89 5.80
CA THR A 263 11.93 11.40 7.16
C THR A 263 10.45 11.39 7.56
N ALA A 264 9.62 10.64 6.84
CA ALA A 264 8.20 10.50 7.13
C ALA A 264 7.91 9.21 7.92
N ASP A 265 6.76 9.16 8.56
CA ASP A 265 6.26 7.94 9.22
C ASP A 265 5.48 7.05 8.25
N LEU A 266 4.93 7.66 7.18
CA LEU A 266 4.11 6.99 6.19
C LEU A 266 4.18 7.69 4.83
N ILE A 267 4.24 6.92 3.76
CA ILE A 267 4.01 7.40 2.40
C ILE A 267 2.63 6.91 1.92
N VAL A 268 1.88 7.76 1.24
CA VAL A 268 0.58 7.43 0.66
C VAL A 268 0.57 7.70 -0.84
N VAL A 269 0.14 6.74 -1.62
CA VAL A 269 -0.01 6.89 -3.08
C VAL A 269 -1.30 6.23 -3.58
N GLY A 270 -1.83 6.69 -4.69
CA GLY A 270 -2.88 5.97 -5.39
C GLY A 270 -2.33 4.76 -6.13
N SER A 271 -3.13 3.74 -6.38
CA SER A 271 -2.68 2.57 -7.15
C SER A 271 -2.37 2.90 -8.60
N ARG A 272 -2.97 3.96 -9.15
CA ARG A 272 -2.74 4.46 -10.51
C ARG A 272 -2.82 5.98 -10.56
N GLY A 273 -2.29 6.56 -11.65
CA GLY A 273 -2.34 7.97 -11.95
C GLY A 273 -2.85 8.23 -13.37
N ARG A 274 -2.78 9.51 -13.80
CA ARG A 274 -3.22 10.01 -15.13
C ARG A 274 -2.52 9.32 -16.31
N GLY A 275 -1.25 8.93 -16.15
CA GLY A 275 -0.42 8.32 -17.19
C GLY A 275 -0.51 6.79 -17.29
N SER A 276 -1.46 6.16 -16.60
CA SER A 276 -1.50 4.70 -16.53
C SER A 276 -1.80 4.05 -17.87
N VAL A 277 -0.85 3.27 -18.39
CA VAL A 277 -1.00 2.44 -19.60
C VAL A 277 -2.07 1.38 -19.35
N ARG A 278 -2.99 1.23 -20.34
CA ARG A 278 -4.01 0.16 -20.29
C ARG A 278 -3.31 -1.20 -20.25
N GLY A 279 -3.61 -2.00 -19.23
CA GLY A 279 -3.03 -3.35 -19.06
C GLY A 279 -2.05 -3.48 -17.90
N LEU A 280 -1.42 -2.41 -17.43
CA LEU A 280 -0.62 -2.47 -16.21
C LEU A 280 -1.53 -2.53 -14.98
N LEU A 281 -1.17 -3.39 -14.03
CA LEU A 281 -1.94 -3.58 -12.80
C LEU A 281 -1.71 -2.42 -11.81
N LEU A 282 -0.50 -1.87 -11.73
CA LEU A 282 -0.08 -0.79 -10.83
C LEU A 282 0.57 0.33 -11.63
N GLY A 283 0.48 1.59 -11.16
CA GLY A 283 1.13 2.75 -11.77
C GLY A 283 2.65 2.74 -11.60
N SER A 284 3.39 3.34 -12.53
CA SER A 284 4.87 3.40 -12.47
C SER A 284 5.37 4.14 -11.22
N VAL A 285 4.71 5.22 -10.82
CA VAL A 285 5.06 5.97 -9.60
C VAL A 285 4.84 5.10 -8.37
N SER A 286 3.68 4.47 -8.23
CA SER A 286 3.36 3.61 -7.08
C SER A 286 4.31 2.42 -7.00
N GLN A 287 4.68 1.83 -8.14
CA GLN A 287 5.68 0.76 -8.21
C GLN A 287 7.07 1.25 -7.82
N GLY A 288 7.51 2.41 -8.33
CA GLY A 288 8.79 3.01 -7.98
C GLY A 288 8.88 3.36 -6.49
N VAL A 289 7.81 3.91 -5.90
CA VAL A 289 7.73 4.19 -4.46
C VAL A 289 7.81 2.92 -3.62
N LEU A 290 7.04 1.87 -3.97
CA LEU A 290 7.11 0.58 -3.27
C LEU A 290 8.50 -0.08 -3.33
N HIS A 291 9.27 0.24 -4.38
CA HIS A 291 10.63 -0.28 -4.53
C HIS A 291 11.66 0.50 -3.71
N GLY A 292 11.54 1.82 -3.67
CA GLY A 292 12.56 2.71 -3.09
C GLY A 292 12.29 3.14 -1.65
N ALA A 293 11.07 2.99 -1.14
CA ALA A 293 10.71 3.47 0.19
C ALA A 293 11.37 2.67 1.31
N THR A 294 11.83 3.41 2.33
CA THR A 294 12.39 2.88 3.58
C THR A 294 11.39 2.95 4.75
N VAL A 295 10.24 3.58 4.53
CA VAL A 295 9.14 3.71 5.50
C VAL A 295 7.89 3.00 4.95
N PRO A 296 6.88 2.70 5.80
CA PRO A 296 5.63 2.10 5.32
C PRO A 296 4.97 2.88 4.19
N VAL A 297 4.43 2.17 3.21
CA VAL A 297 3.74 2.74 2.05
C VAL A 297 2.31 2.24 2.00
N THR A 298 1.35 3.15 2.08
CA THR A 298 -0.06 2.86 1.81
C THR A 298 -0.38 3.12 0.35
N VAL A 299 -0.88 2.08 -0.32
CA VAL A 299 -1.41 2.19 -1.69
C VAL A 299 -2.93 2.15 -1.62
N LEU A 300 -3.58 3.24 -2.05
CA LEU A 300 -5.04 3.32 -2.09
C LEU A 300 -5.57 2.56 -3.32
N PRO A 301 -6.62 1.75 -3.13
CA PRO A 301 -7.20 0.98 -4.22
C PRO A 301 -7.82 1.91 -5.27
N ARG A 302 -8.03 1.37 -6.45
CA ARG A 302 -8.74 2.05 -7.52
C ARG A 302 -10.20 2.35 -7.13
N SER A 303 -10.74 3.49 -7.56
CA SER A 303 -12.19 3.73 -7.45
C SER A 303 -12.96 2.61 -8.11
N PRO A 304 -13.96 2.04 -7.42
CA PRO A 304 -14.90 1.14 -8.11
C PRO A 304 -15.47 1.91 -9.31
N ARG A 305 -15.41 1.32 -10.50
CA ARG A 305 -16.12 1.89 -11.64
C ARG A 305 -17.60 1.85 -11.33
N PRO A 306 -18.35 2.95 -11.56
CA PRO A 306 -19.80 2.88 -11.50
C PRO A 306 -20.23 1.72 -12.44
N ARG A 307 -20.98 0.79 -11.88
CA ARG A 307 -21.62 -0.27 -12.70
C ARG A 307 -22.59 0.45 -13.61
N GLY A 308 -22.24 0.57 -14.88
CA GLY A 308 -23.12 1.06 -15.93
C GLY A 308 -24.26 0.11 -16.21
#